data_4bcabbb2d7b1098066f20068d7dc819b
#
_entry.id   4bcabbb2d7b1098066f20068d7dc819b
#
_cell.length_a   1.000
_cell.length_b   1.000
_cell.length_c   1.000
_cell.angle_alpha   90.00
_cell.angle_beta   90.00
_cell.angle_gamma   90.00
#
_symmetry.space_group_name_H-M   'P 1'
#
loop_
_entity.id
_entity.type
_entity.pdbx_description
1 polymer ?
#
loop_
_entity_poly.entity_id
_entity_poly.type
_entity_poly.pdbx_seq_one_letter_code
_entity_poly.pdbx_strand_id
1 'polypeptide(L)'
;YLHLTLALPDVRWLDFSAEMRDQRQVKSAEEIERLCQAAAMSDNSVAALAERARPGIPEHELARIVEDVYLGKGGINGIHYMITTSMHDPKGAVPQQHLSNRILQKGDVLVTEISTNYGGYTGQVLRTFAIGEEPTPEYRRLHEVAMEAFDRIAGVIKAGAGTEEVLEAADVVHERGFTVYDDVVHGASQLPPILRTRKTSRGTPPNFRFETDMCLVIQPNVVTEDALRGVQFGEMMRVTDSGLVKMHNCPRELIVCRNV
;
A
#
# COMPACT_ATOMS: atom_id res chain seq x y z
N TYR A 1 -21.64 21.65 3.72
CA TYR A 1 -22.18 21.81 5.08
C TYR A 1 -22.99 23.10 5.17
N LEU A 2 -22.39 24.29 5.03
CA LEU A 2 -23.06 25.59 5.17
C LEU A 2 -24.35 25.72 4.37
N HIS A 3 -24.36 25.24 3.11
CA HIS A 3 -25.57 25.29 2.27
C HIS A 3 -26.72 24.46 2.87
N LEU A 4 -26.42 23.28 3.40
CA LEU A 4 -27.41 22.42 4.05
C LEU A 4 -27.96 23.03 5.34
N THR A 5 -27.09 23.62 6.17
CA THR A 5 -27.53 24.26 7.43
C THR A 5 -28.39 25.49 7.19
N LEU A 6 -28.16 26.24 6.11
CA LEU A 6 -28.99 27.37 5.70
C LEU A 6 -30.36 26.93 5.12
N ALA A 7 -30.36 25.82 4.37
CA ALA A 7 -31.59 25.28 3.77
C ALA A 7 -32.50 24.55 4.79
N LEU A 8 -31.90 24.03 5.87
CA LEU A 8 -32.58 23.25 6.91
C LEU A 8 -32.23 23.81 8.31
N PRO A 9 -32.68 25.03 8.64
CA PRO A 9 -32.27 25.73 9.87
C PRO A 9 -32.73 25.04 11.16
N ASP A 10 -33.85 24.30 11.12
CA ASP A 10 -34.44 23.62 12.28
C ASP A 10 -33.87 22.21 12.52
N VAL A 11 -32.94 21.76 11.66
CA VAL A 11 -32.30 20.43 11.80
C VAL A 11 -31.09 20.53 12.71
N ARG A 12 -31.05 19.66 13.73
CA ARG A 12 -29.85 19.48 14.55
C ARG A 12 -28.82 18.62 13.79
N TRP A 13 -27.72 19.23 13.40
CA TRP A 13 -26.61 18.56 12.75
C TRP A 13 -25.65 17.98 13.78
N LEU A 14 -25.32 16.69 13.64
CA LEU A 14 -24.35 15.99 14.49
C LEU A 14 -23.23 15.46 13.58
N ASP A 15 -21.99 15.73 13.97
CA ASP A 15 -20.85 15.03 13.36
C ASP A 15 -20.73 13.64 13.99
N PHE A 16 -20.90 12.61 13.17
CA PHE A 16 -20.83 11.19 13.56
C PHE A 16 -19.64 10.49 12.90
N SER A 17 -18.67 11.26 12.41
CA SER A 17 -17.54 10.73 11.61
C SER A 17 -16.61 9.84 12.43
N ALA A 18 -16.40 10.14 13.71
CA ALA A 18 -15.54 9.36 14.59
C ALA A 18 -16.17 7.98 14.88
N GLU A 19 -17.44 7.98 15.30
CA GLU A 19 -18.19 6.76 15.60
C GLU A 19 -18.30 5.84 14.37
N MET A 20 -18.54 6.43 13.18
CA MET A 20 -18.59 5.68 11.92
C MET A 20 -17.23 5.06 11.58
N ARG A 21 -16.12 5.75 11.84
CA ARG A 21 -14.78 5.18 11.65
C ARG A 21 -14.54 4.03 12.61
N ASP A 22 -14.90 4.20 13.89
CA ASP A 22 -14.71 3.17 14.91
C ASP A 22 -15.49 1.89 14.60
N GLN A 23 -16.77 2.03 14.20
CA GLN A 23 -17.58 0.88 13.80
C GLN A 23 -17.06 0.13 12.58
N ARG A 24 -16.32 0.81 11.70
CA ARG A 24 -15.77 0.22 10.47
C ARG A 24 -14.41 -0.44 10.67
N GLN A 25 -13.77 -0.32 11.82
CA GLN A 25 -12.43 -0.86 12.05
C GLN A 25 -12.44 -2.38 12.13
N VAL A 26 -13.29 -2.97 12.95
CA VAL A 26 -13.49 -4.43 13.06
C VAL A 26 -14.42 -4.89 11.95
N LYS A 27 -14.03 -5.91 11.20
CA LYS A 27 -14.76 -6.39 10.03
C LYS A 27 -15.66 -7.57 10.36
N SER A 28 -16.83 -7.61 9.77
CA SER A 28 -17.66 -8.82 9.76
C SER A 28 -17.06 -9.89 8.85
N ALA A 29 -17.57 -11.11 8.94
CA ALA A 29 -17.13 -12.21 8.07
C ALA A 29 -17.39 -11.90 6.58
N GLU A 30 -18.52 -11.27 6.26
CA GLU A 30 -18.88 -10.86 4.89
C GLU A 30 -17.96 -9.75 4.38
N GLU A 31 -17.58 -8.80 5.23
CA GLU A 31 -16.63 -7.75 4.86
C GLU A 31 -15.24 -8.33 4.58
N ILE A 32 -14.79 -9.28 5.41
CA ILE A 32 -13.52 -9.98 5.20
C ILE A 32 -13.55 -10.75 3.87
N GLU A 33 -14.64 -11.42 3.54
CA GLU A 33 -14.79 -12.11 2.26
C GLU A 33 -14.68 -11.14 1.07
N ARG A 34 -15.32 -9.95 1.14
CA ARG A 34 -15.21 -8.90 0.11
C ARG A 34 -13.79 -8.38 -0.02
N LEU A 35 -13.11 -8.16 1.10
CA LEU A 35 -11.71 -7.75 1.11
C LEU A 35 -10.80 -8.81 0.49
N CYS A 36 -11.02 -10.12 0.77
CA CYS A 36 -10.28 -11.20 0.13
C CYS A 36 -10.51 -11.26 -1.38
N GLN A 37 -11.75 -11.03 -1.86
CA GLN A 37 -12.05 -10.96 -3.28
C GLN A 37 -11.34 -9.78 -3.95
N ALA A 38 -11.34 -8.60 -3.33
CA ALA A 38 -10.62 -7.42 -3.82
C ALA A 38 -9.10 -7.65 -3.82
N ALA A 39 -8.56 -8.28 -2.76
CA ALA A 39 -7.14 -8.64 -2.66
C ALA A 39 -6.71 -9.59 -3.79
N ALA A 40 -7.51 -10.62 -4.08
CA ALA A 40 -7.23 -11.55 -5.18
C ALA A 40 -7.24 -10.86 -6.56
N MET A 41 -8.08 -9.85 -6.76
CA MET A 41 -8.06 -9.04 -7.99
C MET A 41 -6.79 -8.21 -8.09
N SER A 42 -6.33 -7.61 -6.99
CA SER A 42 -5.07 -6.87 -6.96
C SER A 42 -3.85 -7.78 -7.16
N ASP A 43 -3.85 -9.00 -6.60
CA ASP A 43 -2.81 -10.01 -6.85
C ASP A 43 -2.72 -10.38 -8.34
N ASN A 44 -3.87 -10.57 -9.01
CA ASN A 44 -3.92 -10.82 -10.43
C ASN A 44 -3.41 -9.63 -11.25
N SER A 45 -3.61 -8.39 -10.79
CA SER A 45 -3.07 -7.19 -11.43
C SER A 45 -1.54 -7.11 -11.29
N VAL A 46 -0.99 -7.50 -10.12
CA VAL A 46 0.46 -7.67 -9.94
C VAL A 46 1.03 -8.69 -10.92
N ALA A 47 0.37 -9.85 -11.07
CA ALA A 47 0.78 -10.88 -12.02
C ALA A 47 0.73 -10.39 -13.48
N ALA A 48 -0.32 -9.64 -13.86
CA ALA A 48 -0.44 -9.05 -15.19
C ALA A 48 0.66 -8.01 -15.48
N LEU A 49 1.04 -7.19 -14.49
CA LEU A 49 2.17 -6.28 -14.63
C LEU A 49 3.48 -7.05 -14.81
N ALA A 50 3.72 -8.10 -14.02
CA ALA A 50 4.91 -8.92 -14.12
C ALA A 50 5.08 -9.55 -15.52
N GLU A 51 3.96 -9.93 -16.14
CA GLU A 51 3.93 -10.53 -17.48
C GLU A 51 4.02 -9.49 -18.61
N ARG A 52 3.35 -8.33 -18.47
CA ARG A 52 3.08 -7.42 -19.60
C ARG A 52 3.91 -6.13 -19.55
N ALA A 53 4.42 -5.72 -18.38
CA ALA A 53 5.26 -4.53 -18.30
C ALA A 53 6.62 -4.81 -18.95
N ARG A 54 6.99 -3.98 -19.96
CA ARG A 54 8.22 -4.17 -20.74
C ARG A 54 8.71 -2.84 -21.31
N PRO A 55 9.98 -2.76 -21.72
CA PRO A 55 10.48 -1.62 -22.47
C PRO A 55 9.60 -1.34 -23.72
N GLY A 56 9.48 -0.07 -24.07
CA GLY A 56 8.75 0.39 -25.28
C GLY A 56 7.27 0.69 -25.08
N ILE A 57 6.65 0.30 -23.98
CA ILE A 57 5.26 0.71 -23.71
C ILE A 57 5.22 2.06 -22.98
N PRO A 58 4.20 2.91 -23.22
CA PRO A 58 4.03 4.14 -22.46
C PRO A 58 3.54 3.85 -21.04
N GLU A 59 3.92 4.67 -20.09
CA GLU A 59 3.60 4.50 -18.66
C GLU A 59 2.08 4.39 -18.40
N HIS A 60 1.27 5.17 -19.11
CA HIS A 60 -0.19 5.13 -18.95
C HIS A 60 -0.82 3.77 -19.36
N GLU A 61 -0.12 2.97 -20.17
CA GLU A 61 -0.56 1.61 -20.52
C GLU A 61 -0.56 0.66 -19.32
N LEU A 62 0.25 0.96 -18.28
CA LEU A 62 0.28 0.19 -17.04
C LEU A 62 -1.06 0.20 -16.32
N ALA A 63 -1.78 1.33 -16.32
CA ALA A 63 -3.13 1.41 -15.75
C ALA A 63 -4.09 0.46 -16.48
N ARG A 64 -4.05 0.45 -17.82
CA ARG A 64 -4.88 -0.47 -18.63
C ARG A 64 -4.54 -1.93 -18.34
N ILE A 65 -3.25 -2.27 -18.19
CA ILE A 65 -2.83 -3.64 -17.84
C ILE A 65 -3.46 -4.09 -16.51
N VAL A 66 -3.47 -3.22 -15.52
CA VAL A 66 -4.05 -3.47 -14.20
C VAL A 66 -5.57 -3.59 -14.28
N GLU A 67 -6.24 -2.66 -14.95
CA GLU A 67 -7.69 -2.55 -14.99
C GLU A 67 -8.35 -3.65 -15.83
N ASP A 68 -7.74 -4.07 -16.93
CA ASP A 68 -8.20 -5.19 -17.77
C ASP A 68 -8.45 -6.47 -16.95
N VAL A 69 -7.74 -6.65 -15.84
CA VAL A 69 -7.79 -7.87 -15.02
C VAL A 69 -9.11 -8.00 -14.26
N TYR A 70 -9.66 -6.90 -13.79
CA TYR A 70 -10.78 -6.92 -12.84
C TYR A 70 -12.07 -6.26 -13.33
N LEU A 71 -12.02 -5.34 -14.31
CA LEU A 71 -13.22 -4.64 -14.78
C LEU A 71 -14.30 -5.62 -15.26
N GLY A 72 -13.92 -6.62 -16.05
CA GLY A 72 -14.85 -7.65 -16.53
C GLY A 72 -15.37 -8.61 -15.44
N LYS A 73 -14.83 -8.52 -14.22
CA LYS A 73 -15.22 -9.33 -13.05
C LYS A 73 -16.00 -8.54 -11.99
N GLY A 74 -16.40 -7.29 -12.32
CA GLY A 74 -17.13 -6.42 -11.41
C GLY A 74 -16.26 -5.66 -10.40
N GLY A 75 -14.92 -5.72 -10.53
CA GLY A 75 -14.01 -4.84 -9.82
C GLY A 75 -13.99 -3.45 -10.45
N ILE A 76 -13.64 -2.46 -9.67
CA ILE A 76 -13.42 -1.09 -10.13
C ILE A 76 -12.08 -0.56 -9.60
N ASN A 77 -11.58 0.50 -10.21
CA ASN A 77 -10.40 1.20 -9.70
C ASN A 77 -10.74 1.84 -8.35
N GLY A 78 -10.15 1.33 -7.27
CA GLY A 78 -10.21 1.97 -5.96
C GLY A 78 -9.27 3.15 -5.93
N ILE A 79 -7.98 2.89 -6.07
CA ILE A 79 -6.92 3.84 -6.37
C ILE A 79 -5.67 3.08 -6.83
N HIS A 80 -4.95 3.61 -7.81
CA HIS A 80 -3.67 3.06 -8.23
C HIS A 80 -2.65 4.19 -8.28
N TYR A 81 -1.52 3.98 -7.60
CA TYR A 81 -0.36 4.85 -7.68
C TYR A 81 0.78 4.12 -8.34
N MET A 82 1.43 4.74 -9.32
CA MET A 82 2.56 4.15 -10.03
C MET A 82 3.57 5.23 -10.38
N ILE A 83 4.83 4.84 -10.47
CA ILE A 83 5.90 5.66 -11.04
C ILE A 83 6.90 4.75 -11.73
N THR A 84 7.40 5.19 -12.89
CA THR A 84 8.54 4.57 -13.54
C THR A 84 9.71 5.55 -13.60
N THR A 85 10.90 5.07 -13.27
CA THR A 85 12.14 5.84 -13.34
C THR A 85 13.32 4.92 -13.61
N SER A 86 14.44 5.45 -14.13
CA SER A 86 15.64 4.67 -14.29
C SER A 86 16.24 4.28 -12.95
N MET A 87 16.64 3.02 -12.76
CA MET A 87 17.39 2.58 -11.57
C MET A 87 18.80 3.21 -11.52
N HIS A 88 19.34 3.63 -12.66
CA HIS A 88 20.70 4.19 -12.77
C HIS A 88 20.73 5.73 -12.66
N ASP A 89 19.64 6.41 -13.06
CA ASP A 89 19.48 7.87 -12.97
C ASP A 89 18.04 8.20 -12.55
N PRO A 90 17.67 7.90 -11.29
CA PRO A 90 16.31 8.07 -10.81
C PRO A 90 15.92 9.56 -10.68
N LYS A 91 14.64 9.84 -10.93
CA LYS A 91 14.07 11.20 -10.86
C LYS A 91 13.04 11.36 -9.74
N GLY A 92 12.74 10.29 -9.03
CA GLY A 92 11.82 10.27 -7.90
C GLY A 92 11.43 8.85 -7.53
N ALA A 93 10.95 8.68 -6.31
CA ALA A 93 10.56 7.39 -5.74
C ALA A 93 9.09 7.29 -5.36
N VAL A 94 8.39 8.42 -5.30
CA VAL A 94 7.00 8.46 -4.81
C VAL A 94 6.04 8.28 -5.98
N PRO A 95 5.25 7.19 -5.99
CA PRO A 95 4.30 6.93 -7.07
C PRO A 95 3.16 7.96 -7.09
N GLN A 96 2.56 8.13 -8.25
CA GLN A 96 1.53 9.12 -8.51
C GLN A 96 0.28 8.47 -9.10
N GLN A 97 -0.87 9.09 -8.90
CA GLN A 97 -2.13 8.62 -9.47
C GLN A 97 -2.21 8.88 -10.99
N HIS A 98 -1.56 9.94 -11.46
CA HIS A 98 -1.56 10.32 -12.86
C HIS A 98 -0.29 9.82 -13.55
N LEU A 99 -0.47 8.94 -14.53
CA LEU A 99 0.60 8.39 -15.33
C LEU A 99 0.93 9.29 -16.52
N SER A 100 2.21 9.32 -16.87
CA SER A 100 2.74 10.13 -17.96
C SER A 100 2.74 9.39 -19.32
N ASN A 101 3.17 10.09 -20.37
CA ASN A 101 3.47 9.48 -21.66
C ASN A 101 4.91 8.97 -21.78
N ARG A 102 5.65 8.89 -20.66
CA ARG A 102 7.01 8.36 -20.64
C ARG A 102 7.00 6.93 -21.18
N ILE A 103 7.95 6.62 -22.04
CA ILE A 103 8.13 5.26 -22.56
C ILE A 103 9.05 4.51 -21.61
N LEU A 104 8.64 3.32 -21.14
CA LEU A 104 9.43 2.46 -20.28
C LEU A 104 10.70 2.04 -21.01
N GLN A 105 11.81 2.04 -20.27
CA GLN A 105 13.13 1.64 -20.76
C GLN A 105 13.62 0.40 -20.02
N LYS A 106 14.52 -0.35 -20.66
CA LYS A 106 15.30 -1.36 -19.95
C LYS A 106 16.12 -0.68 -18.85
N GLY A 107 16.11 -1.26 -17.64
CA GLY A 107 16.76 -0.67 -16.47
C GLY A 107 15.87 0.33 -15.70
N ASP A 108 14.60 0.42 -16.05
CA ASP A 108 13.63 1.14 -15.20
C ASP A 108 13.22 0.30 -14.00
N VAL A 109 12.84 1.00 -12.94
CA VAL A 109 12.03 0.48 -11.84
C VAL A 109 10.60 1.00 -11.98
N LEU A 110 9.64 0.13 -11.76
CA LEU A 110 8.23 0.47 -11.61
C LEU A 110 7.84 0.22 -10.15
N VAL A 111 7.43 1.28 -9.47
CA VAL A 111 6.96 1.25 -8.07
C VAL A 111 5.45 1.40 -8.09
N THR A 112 4.72 0.49 -7.42
CA THR A 112 3.26 0.45 -7.51
C THR A 112 2.58 0.29 -6.17
N GLU A 113 1.44 0.97 -6.05
CA GLU A 113 0.38 0.67 -5.09
C GLU A 113 -0.89 0.38 -5.88
N ILE A 114 -1.43 -0.82 -5.75
CA ILE A 114 -2.60 -1.30 -6.47
C ILE A 114 -3.71 -1.56 -5.47
N SER A 115 -4.84 -0.87 -5.64
CA SER A 115 -5.98 -0.93 -4.75
C SER A 115 -7.25 -1.17 -5.57
N THR A 116 -7.53 -2.43 -5.90
CA THR A 116 -8.78 -2.80 -6.58
C THR A 116 -9.93 -2.78 -5.58
N ASN A 117 -11.06 -2.20 -5.98
CA ASN A 117 -12.27 -2.18 -5.16
C ASN A 117 -13.28 -3.21 -5.71
N TYR A 118 -13.87 -4.00 -4.82
CA TYR A 118 -14.95 -4.91 -5.11
C TYR A 118 -16.08 -4.79 -4.10
N GLY A 119 -17.27 -4.41 -4.55
CA GLY A 119 -18.42 -4.23 -3.68
C GLY A 119 -18.25 -3.17 -2.57
N GLY A 120 -17.41 -2.16 -2.79
CA GLY A 120 -17.11 -1.12 -1.79
C GLY A 120 -15.90 -1.42 -0.89
N TYR A 121 -15.24 -2.57 -1.04
CA TYR A 121 -14.08 -3.00 -0.25
C TYR A 121 -12.83 -3.02 -1.11
N THR A 122 -11.73 -2.50 -0.57
CA THR A 122 -10.48 -2.29 -1.32
C THR A 122 -9.39 -3.26 -0.86
N GLY A 123 -8.85 -4.03 -1.81
CA GLY A 123 -7.69 -4.90 -1.59
C GLY A 123 -6.41 -4.19 -2.03
N GLN A 124 -5.59 -3.75 -1.08
CA GLN A 124 -4.38 -2.98 -1.35
C GLN A 124 -3.13 -3.85 -1.26
N VAL A 125 -2.31 -3.78 -2.32
CA VAL A 125 -1.01 -4.43 -2.39
C VAL A 125 0.01 -3.51 -3.03
N LEU A 126 1.23 -3.52 -2.50
CA LEU A 126 2.32 -2.67 -2.96
C LEU A 126 3.49 -3.55 -3.40
N ARG A 127 3.95 -3.35 -4.63
CA ARG A 127 5.06 -4.12 -5.21
C ARG A 127 5.96 -3.24 -6.07
N THR A 128 7.20 -3.65 -6.17
CA THR A 128 8.21 -3.00 -7.00
C THR A 128 8.70 -3.98 -8.06
N PHE A 129 8.86 -3.48 -9.29
CA PHE A 129 9.25 -4.27 -10.45
C PHE A 129 10.51 -3.65 -11.09
N ALA A 130 11.42 -4.50 -11.55
CA ALA A 130 12.54 -4.12 -12.39
C ALA A 130 12.23 -4.47 -13.85
N ILE A 131 12.40 -3.54 -14.78
CA ILE A 131 11.98 -3.66 -16.17
C ILE A 131 13.17 -4.08 -17.05
N GLY A 132 13.12 -5.29 -17.59
CA GLY A 132 14.06 -5.80 -18.60
C GLY A 132 15.49 -6.06 -18.11
N GLU A 133 15.81 -5.81 -16.85
CA GLU A 133 17.10 -6.19 -16.24
C GLU A 133 16.94 -6.46 -14.73
N GLU A 134 17.97 -7.04 -14.15
CA GLU A 134 18.01 -7.30 -12.71
C GLU A 134 18.09 -5.98 -11.91
N PRO A 135 17.46 -5.92 -10.72
CA PRO A 135 17.57 -4.73 -9.88
C PRO A 135 19.02 -4.45 -9.48
N THR A 136 19.37 -3.16 -9.43
CA THR A 136 20.68 -2.74 -8.94
C THR A 136 20.89 -3.14 -7.48
N PRO A 137 22.16 -3.22 -6.98
CA PRO A 137 22.41 -3.52 -5.56
C PRO A 137 21.69 -2.57 -4.60
N GLU A 138 21.52 -1.30 -4.98
CA GLU A 138 20.82 -0.31 -4.17
C GLU A 138 19.33 -0.59 -4.06
N TYR A 139 18.65 -0.92 -5.17
CA TYR A 139 17.24 -1.29 -5.16
C TYR A 139 16.99 -2.63 -4.46
N ARG A 140 17.91 -3.58 -4.56
CA ARG A 140 17.86 -4.82 -3.75
C ARG A 140 17.94 -4.49 -2.26
N ARG A 141 18.86 -3.60 -1.88
CA ARG A 141 19.02 -3.19 -0.47
C ARG A 141 17.80 -2.46 0.06
N LEU A 142 17.20 -1.55 -0.71
CA LEU A 142 15.95 -0.88 -0.35
C LEU A 142 14.82 -1.90 -0.10
N HIS A 143 14.68 -2.88 -0.99
CA HIS A 143 13.66 -3.91 -0.88
C HIS A 143 13.90 -4.85 0.32
N GLU A 144 15.13 -5.25 0.58
CA GLU A 144 15.49 -6.03 1.77
C GLU A 144 15.09 -5.31 3.06
N VAL A 145 15.36 -4.01 3.15
CA VAL A 145 14.98 -3.20 4.31
C VAL A 145 13.46 -3.06 4.43
N ALA A 146 12.76 -2.88 3.31
CA ALA A 146 11.30 -2.84 3.30
C ALA A 146 10.68 -4.17 3.78
N MET A 147 11.22 -5.31 3.34
CA MET A 147 10.80 -6.62 3.81
C MET A 147 11.13 -6.83 5.30
N GLU A 148 12.34 -6.45 5.74
CA GLU A 148 12.72 -6.53 7.17
C GLU A 148 11.77 -5.71 8.04
N ALA A 149 11.45 -4.49 7.62
CA ALA A 149 10.52 -3.62 8.35
C ALA A 149 9.10 -4.21 8.37
N PHE A 150 8.62 -4.70 7.23
CA PHE A 150 7.32 -5.38 7.16
C PHE A 150 7.26 -6.57 8.12
N ASP A 151 8.26 -7.45 8.11
CA ASP A 151 8.27 -8.65 8.94
C ASP A 151 8.37 -8.31 10.44
N ARG A 152 9.14 -7.30 10.82
CA ARG A 152 9.20 -6.82 12.22
C ARG A 152 7.87 -6.23 12.67
N ILE A 153 7.24 -5.37 11.86
CA ILE A 153 5.93 -4.79 12.15
C ILE A 153 4.87 -5.89 12.24
N ALA A 154 4.82 -6.79 11.26
CA ALA A 154 3.87 -7.89 11.26
C ALA A 154 4.05 -8.84 12.46
N GLY A 155 5.29 -9.02 12.92
CA GLY A 155 5.62 -9.88 14.05
C GLY A 155 5.12 -9.38 15.41
N VAL A 156 4.83 -8.10 15.55
CA VAL A 156 4.36 -7.51 16.82
C VAL A 156 2.84 -7.26 16.85
N ILE A 157 2.16 -7.24 15.69
CA ILE A 157 0.72 -6.96 15.62
C ILE A 157 -0.09 -8.23 15.92
N LYS A 158 -0.92 -8.15 16.96
CA LYS A 158 -1.97 -9.12 17.32
C LYS A 158 -3.05 -8.39 18.12
N ALA A 159 -4.17 -9.03 18.39
CA ALA A 159 -5.18 -8.47 19.27
C ALA A 159 -4.60 -8.07 20.62
N GLY A 160 -4.88 -6.86 21.07
CA GLY A 160 -4.37 -6.26 22.30
C GLY A 160 -3.01 -5.57 22.19
N ALA A 161 -2.23 -5.78 21.12
CA ALA A 161 -0.99 -5.04 20.88
C ALA A 161 -1.28 -3.52 20.70
N GLY A 162 -0.32 -2.70 21.08
CA GLY A 162 -0.44 -1.24 21.00
C GLY A 162 0.37 -0.63 19.88
N THR A 163 0.28 0.68 19.78
CA THR A 163 1.00 1.48 18.77
C THR A 163 2.52 1.44 18.97
N GLU A 164 2.96 1.43 20.22
CA GLU A 164 4.38 1.61 20.54
C GLU A 164 5.25 0.46 20.02
N GLU A 165 4.75 -0.78 20.08
CA GLU A 165 5.44 -1.95 19.53
C GLU A 165 5.64 -1.84 18.01
N VAL A 166 4.66 -1.27 17.30
CA VAL A 166 4.75 -1.02 15.85
C VAL A 166 5.79 0.05 15.53
N LEU A 167 5.82 1.14 16.30
CA LEU A 167 6.78 2.23 16.12
C LEU A 167 8.21 1.75 16.35
N GLU A 168 8.43 0.95 17.40
CA GLU A 168 9.73 0.35 17.68
C GLU A 168 10.17 -0.60 16.55
N ALA A 169 9.28 -1.44 16.06
CA ALA A 169 9.56 -2.34 14.94
C ALA A 169 9.91 -1.57 13.65
N ALA A 170 9.24 -0.42 13.41
CA ALA A 170 9.46 0.40 12.22
C ALA A 170 10.77 1.20 12.25
N ASP A 171 11.38 1.41 13.41
CA ASP A 171 12.64 2.16 13.55
C ASP A 171 13.79 1.53 12.76
N VAL A 172 13.70 0.23 12.43
CA VAL A 172 14.69 -0.49 11.60
C VAL A 172 14.98 0.22 10.27
N VAL A 173 14.01 0.86 9.65
CA VAL A 173 14.21 1.60 8.40
C VAL A 173 15.28 2.68 8.58
N HIS A 174 15.19 3.43 9.69
CA HIS A 174 16.13 4.49 10.02
C HIS A 174 17.48 3.95 10.51
N GLU A 175 17.48 2.83 11.23
CA GLU A 175 18.71 2.12 11.63
C GLU A 175 19.52 1.65 10.44
N ARG A 176 18.84 1.31 9.33
CA ARG A 176 19.46 0.89 8.06
C ARG A 176 19.87 2.06 7.16
N GLY A 177 19.66 3.33 7.59
CA GLY A 177 20.08 4.54 6.88
C GLY A 177 19.10 5.01 5.81
N PHE A 178 17.83 4.59 5.90
CA PHE A 178 16.76 5.00 4.99
C PHE A 178 15.65 5.74 5.73
N THR A 179 14.65 6.18 4.99
CA THR A 179 13.44 6.80 5.54
C THR A 179 12.18 6.26 4.85
N VAL A 180 11.02 6.72 5.28
CA VAL A 180 9.73 6.46 4.64
C VAL A 180 9.06 7.79 4.29
N TYR A 181 8.34 7.84 3.19
CA TYR A 181 7.61 9.06 2.83
C TYR A 181 6.15 9.05 3.30
N ASP A 182 5.61 7.89 3.64
CA ASP A 182 4.21 7.71 4.01
C ASP A 182 4.05 6.99 5.37
N ASP A 183 2.80 6.63 5.73
CA ASP A 183 2.54 5.78 6.88
C ASP A 183 3.08 4.34 6.63
N VAL A 184 3.41 3.66 7.71
CA VAL A 184 3.90 2.27 7.68
C VAL A 184 2.79 1.26 7.97
N VAL A 185 1.71 1.71 8.62
CA VAL A 185 0.50 0.91 8.88
C VAL A 185 -0.73 1.82 8.81
N HIS A 186 -1.76 1.36 8.12
CA HIS A 186 -3.10 1.94 8.23
C HIS A 186 -4.20 0.86 8.18
N GLY A 187 -5.38 1.17 8.68
CA GLY A 187 -6.56 0.30 8.53
C GLY A 187 -7.02 0.22 7.07
N ALA A 188 -7.60 -0.89 6.67
CA ALA A 188 -8.13 -1.07 5.31
C ALA A 188 -9.06 0.09 4.93
N SER A 189 -8.91 0.61 3.71
CA SER A 189 -9.60 1.82 3.22
C SER A 189 -9.26 3.11 3.99
N GLN A 190 -7.99 3.25 4.41
CA GLN A 190 -7.46 4.43 5.13
C GLN A 190 -8.18 4.69 6.47
N LEU A 191 -8.65 3.65 7.12
CA LEU A 191 -9.17 3.74 8.48
C LEU A 191 -8.04 3.80 9.51
N PRO A 192 -8.28 4.30 10.74
CA PRO A 192 -7.31 4.17 11.82
C PRO A 192 -6.96 2.68 12.12
N PRO A 193 -5.77 2.42 12.67
CA PRO A 193 -4.74 3.43 12.97
C PRO A 193 -4.05 3.90 11.69
N ILE A 194 -3.52 5.12 11.69
CA ILE A 194 -2.60 5.60 10.65
C ILE A 194 -1.28 5.89 11.36
N LEU A 195 -0.30 5.02 11.16
CA LEU A 195 0.96 5.05 11.89
C LEU A 195 2.13 5.36 10.97
N ARG A 196 2.91 6.37 11.33
CA ARG A 196 4.21 6.71 10.73
C ARG A 196 5.33 6.28 11.65
N THR A 197 6.57 6.25 11.18
CA THR A 197 7.72 6.05 12.08
C THR A 197 7.84 7.20 13.07
N ARG A 198 8.58 7.03 14.16
CA ARG A 198 8.83 8.11 15.14
C ARG A 198 9.47 9.34 14.50
N LYS A 199 10.36 9.15 13.50
CA LYS A 199 11.04 10.26 12.81
C LYS A 199 10.14 11.00 11.81
N THR A 200 9.17 10.31 11.19
CA THR A 200 8.32 10.90 10.14
C THR A 200 6.92 11.29 10.66
N SER A 201 6.61 10.97 11.92
CA SER A 201 5.35 11.33 12.56
C SER A 201 5.23 12.85 12.74
N ARG A 202 4.03 13.39 12.47
CA ARG A 202 3.69 14.79 12.69
C ARG A 202 2.79 14.90 13.93
N GLY A 203 3.38 14.82 15.11
CA GLY A 203 2.65 14.89 16.38
C GLY A 203 2.72 13.58 17.18
N THR A 204 1.92 13.50 18.24
CA THR A 204 1.87 12.32 19.10
C THR A 204 1.18 11.17 18.37
N PRO A 205 1.79 9.99 18.28
CA PRO A 205 1.13 8.82 17.72
C PRO A 205 -0.17 8.51 18.47
N PRO A 206 -1.19 7.99 17.78
CA PRO A 206 -2.45 7.65 18.44
C PRO A 206 -2.24 6.54 19.47
N ASN A 207 -2.87 6.67 20.62
CA ASN A 207 -2.99 5.55 21.56
C ASN A 207 -4.06 4.60 21.03
N PHE A 208 -3.64 3.54 20.36
CA PHE A 208 -4.50 2.61 19.67
C PHE A 208 -4.17 1.17 20.08
N ARG A 209 -5.17 0.31 20.12
CA ARG A 209 -5.01 -1.14 20.31
C ARG A 209 -5.66 -1.88 19.16
N PHE A 210 -4.93 -2.86 18.65
CA PHE A 210 -5.43 -3.72 17.60
C PHE A 210 -6.45 -4.71 18.17
N GLU A 211 -7.50 -4.99 17.39
CA GLU A 211 -8.55 -5.92 17.74
C GLU A 211 -8.65 -7.03 16.69
N THR A 212 -9.12 -8.20 17.10
CA THR A 212 -9.41 -9.32 16.20
C THR A 212 -10.36 -8.86 15.09
N ASP A 213 -10.12 -9.33 13.86
CA ASP A 213 -10.86 -8.99 12.63
C ASP A 213 -10.66 -7.56 12.10
N MET A 214 -9.77 -6.77 12.70
CA MET A 214 -9.26 -5.61 11.99
C MET A 214 -8.46 -6.04 10.77
N CYS A 215 -8.67 -5.36 9.63
CA CYS A 215 -7.87 -5.53 8.43
C CYS A 215 -6.99 -4.30 8.25
N LEU A 216 -5.69 -4.53 8.10
CA LEU A 216 -4.66 -3.51 8.06
C LEU A 216 -3.85 -3.63 6.78
N VAL A 217 -3.31 -2.53 6.29
CA VAL A 217 -2.24 -2.52 5.30
C VAL A 217 -0.94 -2.20 6.03
N ILE A 218 0.06 -3.06 5.87
CA ILE A 218 1.43 -2.80 6.32
C ILE A 218 2.23 -2.44 5.08
N GLN A 219 2.83 -1.23 5.05
CA GLN A 219 3.43 -0.66 3.85
C GLN A 219 4.69 0.16 4.15
N PRO A 220 5.80 -0.45 4.55
CA PRO A 220 7.04 0.28 4.77
C PRO A 220 7.63 0.76 3.44
N ASN A 221 7.11 1.87 2.91
CA ASN A 221 7.51 2.49 1.65
C ASN A 221 8.89 3.16 1.81
N VAL A 222 9.95 2.35 1.68
CA VAL A 222 11.32 2.74 2.00
C VAL A 222 11.93 3.54 0.85
N VAL A 223 12.48 4.71 1.21
CA VAL A 223 13.15 5.62 0.27
C VAL A 223 14.49 6.09 0.83
N THR A 224 15.36 6.56 -0.07
CA THR A 224 16.56 7.32 0.31
C THR A 224 16.17 8.69 0.89
N GLU A 225 17.06 9.31 1.68
CA GLU A 225 16.79 10.60 2.33
C GLU A 225 16.48 11.73 1.32
N ASP A 226 17.04 11.66 0.11
CA ASP A 226 16.75 12.60 -0.99
C ASP A 226 15.44 12.28 -1.73
N ALA A 227 14.75 11.19 -1.38
CA ALA A 227 13.54 10.68 -2.02
C ALA A 227 13.66 10.43 -3.55
N LEU A 228 14.88 10.26 -4.07
CA LEU A 228 15.09 9.96 -5.48
C LEU A 228 14.97 8.46 -5.78
N ARG A 229 15.32 7.60 -4.82
CA ARG A 229 15.24 6.14 -4.93
C ARG A 229 14.32 5.59 -3.87
N GLY A 230 13.54 4.59 -4.22
CA GLY A 230 12.66 3.93 -3.27
C GLY A 230 11.98 2.72 -3.84
N VAL A 231 11.38 1.97 -2.94
CA VAL A 231 10.56 0.80 -3.24
C VAL A 231 9.25 0.90 -2.48
N GLN A 232 8.23 0.28 -3.02
CA GLN A 232 7.03 -0.06 -2.27
C GLN A 232 6.96 -1.57 -2.08
N PHE A 233 6.76 -1.96 -0.85
CA PHE A 233 6.45 -3.32 -0.46
C PHE A 233 5.40 -3.26 0.65
N GLY A 234 4.27 -3.92 0.44
CA GLY A 234 3.21 -3.95 1.43
C GLY A 234 2.04 -4.80 0.99
N GLU A 235 1.24 -5.20 1.95
CA GLU A 235 0.04 -5.99 1.71
C GLU A 235 -0.95 -5.90 2.86
N MET A 236 -2.20 -6.22 2.56
CA MET A 236 -3.26 -6.24 3.55
C MET A 236 -3.21 -7.53 4.38
N MET A 237 -3.36 -7.36 5.69
CA MET A 237 -3.32 -8.41 6.72
C MET A 237 -4.55 -8.33 7.60
N ARG A 238 -5.05 -9.48 8.08
CA ARG A 238 -6.12 -9.56 9.08
C ARG A 238 -5.53 -9.84 10.46
N VAL A 239 -5.95 -9.09 11.47
CA VAL A 239 -5.55 -9.29 12.87
C VAL A 239 -6.31 -10.48 13.47
N THR A 240 -5.59 -11.32 14.22
CA THR A 240 -6.14 -12.41 15.03
C THR A 240 -5.58 -12.34 16.46
N ASP A 241 -6.08 -13.19 17.34
CA ASP A 241 -5.61 -13.26 18.73
C ASP A 241 -4.13 -13.69 18.83
N SER A 242 -3.62 -14.43 17.84
CA SER A 242 -2.26 -14.98 17.84
C SER A 242 -1.27 -14.25 16.92
N GLY A 243 -1.73 -13.30 16.11
CA GLY A 243 -0.90 -12.58 15.12
C GLY A 243 -1.70 -12.17 13.91
N LEU A 244 -1.02 -12.06 12.77
CA LEU A 244 -1.62 -11.64 11.51
C LEU A 244 -1.81 -12.81 10.54
N VAL A 245 -2.90 -12.77 9.76
CA VAL A 245 -3.16 -13.65 8.63
C VAL A 245 -3.08 -12.84 7.35
N LYS A 246 -2.28 -13.29 6.39
CA LYS A 246 -2.16 -12.63 5.10
C LYS A 246 -3.44 -12.77 4.27
N MET A 247 -3.75 -11.73 3.50
CA MET A 247 -4.91 -11.69 2.60
C MET A 247 -4.51 -11.72 1.12
N HIS A 248 -3.22 -11.62 0.81
CA HIS A 248 -2.64 -11.65 -0.53
C HIS A 248 -1.84 -12.92 -0.77
N ASN A 249 -1.72 -13.33 -2.05
CA ASN A 249 -0.96 -14.50 -2.48
C ASN A 249 0.11 -14.18 -3.54
N CYS A 250 0.29 -12.90 -3.90
CA CYS A 250 1.32 -12.51 -4.86
C CYS A 250 2.73 -12.64 -4.27
N PRO A 251 3.76 -12.80 -5.13
CA PRO A 251 5.16 -12.86 -4.71
C PRO A 251 5.59 -11.67 -3.84
N ARG A 252 6.51 -11.90 -2.91
CA ARG A 252 7.03 -10.87 -1.99
C ARG A 252 8.37 -10.28 -2.45
N GLU A 253 9.09 -10.98 -3.31
CA GLU A 253 10.36 -10.52 -3.89
C GLU A 253 10.16 -9.31 -4.83
N LEU A 254 11.24 -8.56 -5.06
CA LEU A 254 11.28 -7.55 -6.12
C LEU A 254 11.14 -8.28 -7.46
N ILE A 255 10.09 -7.95 -8.21
CA ILE A 255 9.69 -8.70 -9.40
C ILE A 255 10.51 -8.24 -10.61
N VAL A 256 11.08 -9.18 -11.37
CA VAL A 256 11.80 -8.86 -12.61
C VAL A 256 10.94 -9.16 -13.83
N CYS A 257 10.54 -8.12 -14.56
CA CYS A 257 9.85 -8.24 -15.84
C CYS A 257 10.85 -8.54 -16.95
N ARG A 258 10.90 -9.79 -17.40
CA ARG A 258 11.92 -10.30 -18.35
C ARG A 258 11.47 -10.28 -19.81
N ASN A 259 10.21 -9.94 -20.09
CA ASN A 259 9.70 -9.88 -21.46
C ASN A 259 10.29 -8.63 -22.16
N VAL A 260 11.26 -8.85 -23.06
CA VAL A 260 12.00 -7.81 -23.79
C VAL A 260 11.49 -7.76 -25.23
#